data_b191930e9ebb6e143f79a37b77730a44
#
_entry.id   b191930e9ebb6e143f79a37b77730a44
#
_cell.length_a   1.000
_cell.length_b   1.000
_cell.length_c   1.000
_cell.angle_alpha   90.00
_cell.angle_beta   90.00
_cell.angle_gamma   90.00
#
_symmetry.space_group_name_H-M   'P 1'
#
loop_
_entity.id
_entity.type
_entity.pdbx_description
1 polymer ?
#
loop_
_entity_poly.entity_id
_entity_poly.type
_entity_poly.pdbx_seq_one_letter_code
_entity_poly.pdbx_strand_id
1 'polypeptide(L)'
;MTARGDAPPDRGADLIPPDLCAETVPPDLRAELVERELVRVVAVLGRPLTVVALTASTNDDARRAALAGAPHGATFLADAQTAGRGRGGHRWHSPPGENLYLSMVLRLAVSPAAVAPVTLVVGLAVARAVERRCSSPAWLKWPNDVQIDGKKIAGVLVEGQIRGDHVQSLIVGVGVNVRTERFPDDFAAHATSLRALSSPDLDRAPLAAEVIREIGDATDLFVRSGLGPFLDELSRRDALLGRQVEVAGVRGVGAGIDPEGRLLVRGEGGVIHRVVSGEVHAEG
;
A
#
# COMPACT_ATOMS: atom_id res chain seq x y z
N MET A 1 43.63 -35.57 5.99
CA MET A 1 43.80 -34.10 5.79
C MET A 1 42.63 -33.64 4.95
N THR A 2 41.60 -33.15 5.61
CA THR A 2 40.34 -32.67 5.01
C THR A 2 40.38 -31.16 5.01
N ALA A 3 40.43 -30.60 3.82
CA ALA A 3 40.38 -29.13 3.59
C ALA A 3 38.97 -28.64 3.98
N ARG A 4 38.88 -27.71 4.91
CA ARG A 4 37.69 -26.89 5.18
C ARG A 4 37.58 -25.85 4.11
N GLY A 5 36.51 -25.88 3.32
CA GLY A 5 36.17 -24.81 2.40
C GLY A 5 35.61 -23.62 3.20
N ASP A 6 36.28 -22.49 3.13
CA ASP A 6 35.79 -21.23 3.65
C ASP A 6 34.59 -20.76 2.82
N ALA A 7 33.45 -20.53 3.50
CA ALA A 7 32.32 -19.85 2.91
C ALA A 7 32.68 -18.36 2.68
N PRO A 8 32.29 -17.73 1.57
CA PRO A 8 32.53 -16.32 1.35
C PRO A 8 31.79 -15.48 2.39
N PRO A 9 32.38 -14.34 2.84
CA PRO A 9 31.74 -13.46 3.81
C PRO A 9 30.46 -12.86 3.23
N ASP A 10 29.43 -12.84 4.07
CA ASP A 10 28.15 -12.19 3.84
C ASP A 10 28.36 -10.69 3.56
N ARG A 11 28.24 -10.29 2.29
CA ARG A 11 28.43 -8.89 1.84
C ARG A 11 27.15 -8.03 2.03
N GLY A 12 26.17 -8.49 2.79
CA GLY A 12 24.91 -7.78 3.05
C GLY A 12 24.97 -6.76 4.20
N ALA A 13 25.97 -6.83 5.06
CA ALA A 13 26.03 -6.01 6.28
C ALA A 13 26.70 -4.62 6.07
N ASP A 14 27.45 -4.41 4.99
CA ASP A 14 28.30 -3.22 4.79
C ASP A 14 27.66 -2.07 3.99
N LEU A 15 26.33 -2.10 3.74
CA LEU A 15 25.66 -1.08 2.92
C LEU A 15 24.79 -0.11 3.73
N ILE A 16 24.82 -0.15 5.06
CA ILE A 16 24.14 0.83 5.92
C ILE A 16 25.21 1.81 6.39
N PRO A 17 25.13 3.12 6.04
CA PRO A 17 26.00 4.12 6.60
C PRO A 17 25.96 4.06 8.13
N PRO A 18 27.11 4.12 8.85
CA PRO A 18 27.16 3.98 10.31
C PRO A 18 26.34 5.04 11.08
N ASP A 19 26.05 6.15 10.48
CA ASP A 19 25.20 7.24 10.97
C ASP A 19 23.70 6.88 10.97
N LEU A 20 23.26 5.91 10.16
CA LEU A 20 21.86 5.42 10.14
C LEU A 20 21.56 4.34 11.21
N CYS A 21 22.59 3.75 11.81
CA CYS A 21 22.43 2.71 12.85
C CYS A 21 22.00 3.25 14.23
N ALA A 22 21.94 4.56 14.44
CA ALA A 22 21.61 5.21 15.73
C ALA A 22 20.31 6.03 15.66
N GLU A 23 19.53 5.92 14.59
CA GLU A 23 18.33 6.75 14.43
C GLU A 23 17.21 6.28 15.35
N THR A 24 16.82 7.17 16.25
CA THR A 24 15.61 7.02 17.07
C THR A 24 14.39 7.31 16.19
N VAL A 25 13.32 6.55 16.41
CA VAL A 25 12.02 6.83 15.77
C VAL A 25 11.66 8.31 15.98
N PRO A 26 11.33 9.05 14.90
CA PRO A 26 10.98 10.47 15.00
C PRO A 26 9.80 10.72 15.93
N PRO A 27 9.75 11.90 16.59
CA PRO A 27 8.70 12.23 17.56
C PRO A 27 7.29 12.04 17.03
N ASP A 28 7.02 12.37 15.75
CA ASP A 28 5.71 12.31 15.11
C ASP A 28 5.27 10.89 14.70
N LEU A 29 6.16 9.87 14.85
CA LEU A 29 5.85 8.47 14.52
C LEU A 29 6.05 7.52 15.71
N ARG A 30 6.27 8.03 16.92
CA ARG A 30 6.45 7.18 18.10
C ARG A 30 5.24 6.28 18.35
N ALA A 31 5.50 5.06 18.79
CA ALA A 31 4.46 4.05 19.00
C ALA A 31 3.33 4.56 19.92
N GLU A 32 3.69 5.26 21.02
CA GLU A 32 2.73 5.79 22.00
C GLU A 32 1.78 6.82 21.36
N LEU A 33 2.27 7.62 20.39
CA LEU A 33 1.42 8.56 19.67
C LEU A 33 0.46 7.83 18.72
N VAL A 34 0.95 6.87 17.97
CA VAL A 34 0.11 6.08 17.06
C VAL A 34 -0.96 5.33 17.87
N GLU A 35 -0.58 4.69 18.99
CA GLU A 35 -1.52 3.98 19.86
C GLU A 35 -2.59 4.91 20.45
N ARG A 36 -2.21 6.11 20.87
CA ARG A 36 -3.15 7.13 21.33
C ARG A 36 -4.13 7.53 20.23
N GLU A 37 -3.65 7.74 19.02
CA GLU A 37 -4.51 8.08 17.88
C GLU A 37 -5.40 6.90 17.45
N LEU A 38 -4.93 5.65 17.52
CA LEU A 38 -5.74 4.46 17.31
C LEU A 38 -6.92 4.39 18.28
N VAL A 39 -6.71 4.73 19.55
CA VAL A 39 -7.79 4.84 20.54
C VAL A 39 -8.75 5.97 20.16
N ARG A 40 -8.23 7.14 19.80
CA ARG A 40 -9.02 8.31 19.43
C ARG A 40 -9.95 8.06 18.24
N VAL A 41 -9.49 7.31 17.22
CA VAL A 41 -10.29 6.97 16.06
C VAL A 41 -11.07 5.65 16.19
N VAL A 42 -11.03 5.03 17.38
CA VAL A 42 -11.73 3.75 17.66
C VAL A 42 -11.33 2.64 16.70
N ALA A 43 -10.04 2.55 16.36
CA ALA A 43 -9.54 1.52 15.45
C ALA A 43 -9.58 0.13 16.11
N VAL A 44 -10.17 -0.84 15.41
CA VAL A 44 -10.22 -2.26 15.84
C VAL A 44 -8.88 -2.96 15.55
N LEU A 45 -8.22 -2.59 14.46
CA LEU A 45 -6.90 -3.09 14.04
C LEU A 45 -5.77 -2.20 14.59
N GLY A 46 -4.53 -2.59 14.31
CA GLY A 46 -3.37 -1.81 14.69
C GLY A 46 -2.61 -2.37 15.90
N ARG A 47 -2.98 -3.53 16.40
CA ARG A 47 -2.34 -4.16 17.56
C ARG A 47 -2.05 -5.65 17.32
N PRO A 48 -0.88 -6.17 17.80
CA PRO A 48 0.24 -5.39 18.35
C PRO A 48 0.83 -4.42 17.33
N LEU A 49 1.37 -3.29 17.80
CA LEU A 49 2.03 -2.27 16.99
C LEU A 49 3.54 -2.35 17.18
N THR A 50 4.28 -2.38 16.08
CA THR A 50 5.73 -2.27 16.05
C THR A 50 6.11 -1.03 15.24
N VAL A 51 6.92 -0.14 15.81
CA VAL A 51 7.46 1.03 15.12
C VAL A 51 8.98 1.01 15.21
N VAL A 52 9.64 1.12 14.07
CA VAL A 52 11.12 1.12 13.99
C VAL A 52 11.62 2.32 13.18
N ALA A 53 12.85 2.76 13.45
CA ALA A 53 13.46 3.83 12.68
C ALA A 53 13.80 3.36 11.26
N LEU A 54 14.38 2.16 11.13
CA LEU A 54 14.84 1.60 9.85
C LEU A 54 14.53 0.10 9.78
N THR A 55 14.07 -0.33 8.62
CA THR A 55 13.97 -1.76 8.25
C THR A 55 14.31 -1.96 6.78
N ALA A 56 14.50 -3.20 6.37
CA ALA A 56 14.57 -3.52 4.94
C ALA A 56 13.20 -3.27 4.26
N SER A 57 12.12 -3.80 4.83
CA SER A 57 10.75 -3.62 4.34
C SER A 57 9.74 -3.98 5.42
N THR A 58 8.79 -3.09 5.69
CA THR A 58 7.67 -3.36 6.62
C THR A 58 6.82 -4.56 6.17
N ASN A 59 6.69 -4.81 4.85
CA ASN A 59 6.02 -6.00 4.34
C ASN A 59 6.77 -7.28 4.70
N ASP A 60 8.10 -7.27 4.68
CA ASP A 60 8.90 -8.43 5.06
C ASP A 60 8.83 -8.68 6.58
N ASP A 61 8.78 -7.62 7.38
CA ASP A 61 8.59 -7.72 8.83
C ASP A 61 7.22 -8.33 9.15
N ALA A 62 6.16 -7.78 8.54
CA ALA A 62 4.80 -8.30 8.70
C ALA A 62 4.67 -9.75 8.22
N ARG A 63 5.33 -10.12 7.11
CA ARG A 63 5.32 -11.50 6.59
C ARG A 63 6.02 -12.46 7.55
N ARG A 64 7.19 -12.11 8.09
CA ARG A 64 7.90 -12.91 9.09
C ARG A 64 7.06 -13.09 10.36
N ALA A 65 6.45 -12.01 10.83
CA ALA A 65 5.58 -12.05 11.99
C ALA A 65 4.34 -12.92 11.75
N ALA A 66 3.71 -12.82 10.57
CA ALA A 66 2.57 -13.66 10.21
C ALA A 66 2.90 -15.16 10.21
N LEU A 67 4.10 -15.53 9.69
CA LEU A 67 4.62 -16.92 9.75
C LEU A 67 4.90 -17.37 11.19
N ALA A 68 5.31 -16.46 12.06
CA ALA A 68 5.51 -16.72 13.49
C ALA A 68 4.20 -16.67 14.31
N GLY A 69 3.03 -16.52 13.66
CA GLY A 69 1.74 -16.57 14.33
C GLY A 69 1.19 -15.21 14.80
N ALA A 70 1.72 -14.08 14.32
CA ALA A 70 1.17 -12.78 14.66
C ALA A 70 -0.34 -12.71 14.41
N PRO A 71 -1.13 -12.07 15.30
CA PRO A 71 -2.58 -12.04 15.20
C PRO A 71 -3.05 -11.15 14.03
N HIS A 72 -4.35 -11.25 13.72
CA HIS A 72 -5.04 -10.31 12.85
C HIS A 72 -4.90 -8.88 13.38
N GLY A 73 -4.56 -7.93 12.50
CA GLY A 73 -4.37 -6.54 12.86
C GLY A 73 -2.97 -6.16 13.36
N ALA A 74 -2.04 -7.12 13.51
CA ALA A 74 -0.65 -6.80 13.85
C ALA A 74 -0.06 -5.86 12.79
N THR A 75 0.53 -4.75 13.24
CA THR A 75 0.91 -3.62 12.38
C THR A 75 2.38 -3.25 12.58
N PHE A 76 3.04 -2.96 11.49
CA PHE A 76 4.46 -2.62 11.40
C PHE A 76 4.60 -1.26 10.69
N LEU A 77 5.24 -0.32 11.35
CA LEU A 77 5.58 1.00 10.84
C LEU A 77 7.09 1.18 10.83
N ALA A 78 7.61 1.88 9.83
CA ALA A 78 9.02 2.29 9.79
C ALA A 78 9.13 3.75 9.40
N ASP A 79 10.17 4.43 9.91
CA ASP A 79 10.52 5.77 9.46
C ASP A 79 11.21 5.75 8.09
N ALA A 80 12.02 4.71 7.84
CA ALA A 80 12.70 4.50 6.55
C ALA A 80 12.73 3.02 6.16
N GLN A 81 12.92 2.75 4.85
CA GLN A 81 13.14 1.40 4.33
C GLN A 81 14.32 1.38 3.36
N THR A 82 15.24 0.40 3.53
CA THR A 82 16.38 0.21 2.62
C THR A 82 16.01 -0.56 1.35
N ALA A 83 14.97 -1.39 1.42
CA ALA A 83 14.48 -2.22 0.32
C ALA A 83 12.94 -2.17 0.22
N GLY A 84 12.36 -0.96 0.32
CA GLY A 84 10.92 -0.75 0.16
C GLY A 84 10.42 -1.31 -1.17
N ARG A 85 9.30 -2.03 -1.16
CA ARG A 85 8.77 -2.75 -2.31
C ARG A 85 7.46 -2.17 -2.80
N GLY A 86 7.35 -2.08 -4.13
CA GLY A 86 6.11 -1.89 -4.86
C GLY A 86 5.70 -3.16 -5.62
N ARG A 87 4.63 -3.08 -6.39
CA ARG A 87 4.15 -4.16 -7.23
C ARG A 87 5.08 -4.37 -8.44
N GLY A 88 5.12 -5.60 -8.98
CA GLY A 88 5.91 -5.92 -10.19
C GLY A 88 7.43 -5.82 -10.01
N GLY A 89 7.95 -5.85 -8.79
CA GLY A 89 9.38 -5.71 -8.51
C GLY A 89 9.88 -4.26 -8.44
N HIS A 90 8.99 -3.27 -8.61
CA HIS A 90 9.35 -1.87 -8.44
C HIS A 90 9.76 -1.56 -7.00
N ARG A 91 10.68 -0.61 -6.83
CA ARG A 91 11.05 -0.10 -5.51
C ARG A 91 10.09 1.00 -5.08
N TRP A 92 9.80 1.04 -3.77
CA TRP A 92 9.13 2.17 -3.14
C TRP A 92 10.18 3.09 -2.52
N HIS A 93 10.20 4.36 -2.93
CA HIS A 93 11.10 5.35 -2.37
C HIS A 93 10.74 5.63 -0.91
N SER A 94 11.69 5.37 -0.01
CA SER A 94 11.39 5.33 1.42
C SER A 94 12.43 6.10 2.27
N PRO A 95 12.64 7.40 2.02
CA PRO A 95 13.56 8.21 2.82
C PRO A 95 13.07 8.39 4.26
N PRO A 96 13.99 8.61 5.22
CA PRO A 96 13.63 8.85 6.61
C PRO A 96 12.93 10.21 6.80
N GLY A 97 12.03 10.29 7.78
CA GLY A 97 11.36 11.53 8.21
C GLY A 97 10.25 12.03 7.29
N GLU A 98 10.05 11.44 6.10
CA GLU A 98 9.21 12.04 5.07
C GLU A 98 7.82 11.41 4.90
N ASN A 99 7.74 10.10 4.90
CA ASN A 99 6.54 9.41 4.42
C ASN A 99 5.98 8.41 5.44
N LEU A 100 4.83 7.83 5.16
CA LEU A 100 4.25 6.75 5.94
C LEU A 100 4.53 5.43 5.21
N TYR A 101 5.19 4.50 5.92
CA TYR A 101 5.40 3.11 5.48
C TYR A 101 4.79 2.20 6.52
N LEU A 102 3.71 1.53 6.13
CA LEU A 102 2.88 0.74 7.01
C LEU A 102 2.63 -0.63 6.39
N SER A 103 2.72 -1.70 7.19
CA SER A 103 2.26 -3.03 6.79
C SER A 103 1.45 -3.69 7.89
N MET A 104 0.39 -4.39 7.50
CA MET A 104 -0.53 -5.07 8.42
C MET A 104 -0.66 -6.54 8.08
N VAL A 105 -0.82 -7.37 9.11
CA VAL A 105 -1.20 -8.77 8.97
C VAL A 105 -2.72 -8.88 9.07
N LEU A 106 -3.38 -9.24 7.98
CA LEU A 106 -4.81 -9.50 7.98
C LEU A 106 -5.08 -11.01 7.84
N ARG A 107 -5.89 -11.57 8.74
CA ARG A 107 -6.37 -12.94 8.67
C ARG A 107 -7.86 -12.90 8.37
N LEU A 108 -8.17 -12.89 7.07
CA LEU A 108 -9.53 -12.78 6.57
C LEU A 108 -10.00 -14.15 6.07
N ALA A 109 -11.25 -14.49 6.35
CA ALA A 109 -11.88 -15.70 5.82
C ALA A 109 -12.30 -15.50 4.36
N VAL A 110 -11.29 -15.45 3.46
CA VAL A 110 -11.49 -15.20 2.03
C VAL A 110 -10.75 -16.21 1.18
N SER A 111 -11.20 -16.41 -0.06
CA SER A 111 -10.51 -17.25 -1.04
C SER A 111 -9.30 -16.53 -1.65
N PRO A 112 -8.34 -17.25 -2.29
CA PRO A 112 -7.22 -16.63 -3.00
C PRO A 112 -7.65 -15.63 -4.09
N ALA A 113 -8.80 -15.83 -4.70
CA ALA A 113 -9.34 -14.91 -5.71
C ALA A 113 -9.70 -13.53 -5.14
N ALA A 114 -9.89 -13.43 -3.82
CA ALA A 114 -10.21 -12.16 -3.15
C ALA A 114 -9.01 -11.22 -2.97
N VAL A 115 -7.76 -11.66 -3.24
CA VAL A 115 -6.57 -10.83 -3.07
C VAL A 115 -6.62 -9.56 -3.93
N ALA A 116 -7.06 -9.66 -5.18
CA ALA A 116 -7.18 -8.51 -6.06
C ALA A 116 -8.29 -7.53 -5.60
N PRO A 117 -9.53 -7.97 -5.33
CA PRO A 117 -10.55 -7.08 -4.75
C PRO A 117 -10.14 -6.44 -3.41
N VAL A 118 -9.45 -7.18 -2.51
CA VAL A 118 -8.94 -6.60 -1.25
C VAL A 118 -7.96 -5.45 -1.52
N THR A 119 -7.14 -5.54 -2.56
CA THR A 119 -6.23 -4.45 -2.93
C THR A 119 -7.00 -3.17 -3.27
N LEU A 120 -8.11 -3.28 -4.00
CA LEU A 120 -8.97 -2.13 -4.35
C LEU A 120 -9.69 -1.57 -3.11
N VAL A 121 -10.18 -2.44 -2.23
CA VAL A 121 -10.83 -2.03 -0.97
C VAL A 121 -9.85 -1.27 -0.07
N VAL A 122 -8.62 -1.76 0.06
CA VAL A 122 -7.55 -1.06 0.79
C VAL A 122 -7.19 0.26 0.09
N GLY A 123 -7.14 0.28 -1.24
CA GLY A 123 -6.94 1.51 -2.02
C GLY A 123 -7.99 2.57 -1.72
N LEU A 124 -9.28 2.19 -1.65
CA LEU A 124 -10.36 3.10 -1.23
C LEU A 124 -10.17 3.61 0.20
N ALA A 125 -9.82 2.71 1.13
CA ALA A 125 -9.56 3.09 2.52
C ALA A 125 -8.44 4.14 2.62
N VAL A 126 -7.34 3.93 1.90
CA VAL A 126 -6.22 4.88 1.82
C VAL A 126 -6.66 6.19 1.16
N ALA A 127 -7.44 6.14 0.07
CA ALA A 127 -7.96 7.33 -0.61
C ALA A 127 -8.80 8.19 0.34
N ARG A 128 -9.70 7.60 1.12
CA ARG A 128 -10.51 8.29 2.12
C ARG A 128 -9.66 8.96 3.20
N ALA A 129 -8.63 8.25 3.72
CA ALA A 129 -7.73 8.79 4.73
C ALA A 129 -6.89 9.97 4.19
N VAL A 130 -6.41 9.87 2.95
CA VAL A 130 -5.64 10.92 2.28
C VAL A 130 -6.51 12.15 2.00
N GLU A 131 -7.73 11.97 1.48
CA GLU A 131 -8.66 13.08 1.23
C GLU A 131 -8.95 13.94 2.45
N ARG A 132 -9.04 13.33 3.66
CA ARG A 132 -9.24 14.10 4.89
C ARG A 132 -8.07 15.01 5.26
N ARG A 133 -6.92 14.84 4.60
CA ARG A 133 -5.70 15.63 4.84
C ARG A 133 -5.45 16.70 3.78
N CYS A 134 -6.21 16.70 2.69
CA CYS A 134 -6.09 17.69 1.62
C CYS A 134 -7.47 18.07 1.08
N SER A 135 -7.55 19.16 0.32
CA SER A 135 -8.81 19.64 -0.25
C SER A 135 -9.13 19.06 -1.63
N SER A 136 -8.28 18.15 -2.13
CA SER A 136 -8.40 17.58 -3.46
C SER A 136 -8.95 16.15 -3.41
N PRO A 137 -9.82 15.75 -4.35
CA PRO A 137 -10.36 14.40 -4.41
C PRO A 137 -9.26 13.39 -4.74
N ALA A 138 -9.30 12.23 -4.08
CA ALA A 138 -8.40 11.11 -4.35
C ALA A 138 -9.05 10.12 -5.33
N TRP A 139 -8.30 9.71 -6.34
CA TRP A 139 -8.68 8.80 -7.39
C TRP A 139 -7.92 7.48 -7.25
N LEU A 140 -8.50 6.41 -7.75
CA LEU A 140 -7.86 5.10 -7.82
C LEU A 140 -7.43 4.80 -9.26
N LYS A 141 -6.14 4.64 -9.46
CA LYS A 141 -5.61 4.03 -10.68
C LYS A 141 -5.45 2.54 -10.42
N TRP A 142 -6.33 1.74 -11.06
CA TRP A 142 -6.22 0.28 -10.98
C TRP A 142 -4.81 -0.19 -11.35
N PRO A 143 -4.24 -1.20 -10.64
CA PRO A 143 -4.91 -1.99 -9.60
C PRO A 143 -4.68 -1.48 -8.17
N ASN A 144 -3.77 -0.54 -7.90
CA ASN A 144 -3.23 -0.37 -6.55
C ASN A 144 -2.71 1.03 -6.22
N ASP A 145 -2.91 2.02 -7.09
CA ASP A 145 -2.39 3.36 -6.86
C ASP A 145 -3.49 4.34 -6.48
N VAL A 146 -3.21 5.18 -5.49
CA VAL A 146 -4.03 6.35 -5.15
C VAL A 146 -3.38 7.58 -5.77
N GLN A 147 -4.18 8.39 -6.46
CA GLN A 147 -3.75 9.58 -7.17
C GLN A 147 -4.51 10.82 -6.72
N ILE A 148 -3.86 11.98 -6.77
CA ILE A 148 -4.47 13.30 -6.71
C ILE A 148 -3.93 14.09 -7.89
N ASP A 149 -4.81 14.74 -8.62
CA ASP A 149 -4.48 15.53 -9.85
C ASP A 149 -3.61 14.72 -10.83
N GLY A 150 -3.95 13.44 -11.02
CA GLY A 150 -3.23 12.51 -11.91
C GLY A 150 -1.87 12.04 -11.42
N LYS A 151 -1.41 12.47 -10.24
CA LYS A 151 -0.12 12.10 -9.65
C LYS A 151 -0.29 11.13 -8.48
N LYS A 152 0.57 10.13 -8.41
CA LYS A 152 0.56 9.12 -7.35
C LYS A 152 0.93 9.71 -6.00
N ILE A 153 0.03 9.58 -5.03
CA ILE A 153 0.25 9.99 -3.64
C ILE A 153 0.42 8.79 -2.72
N ALA A 154 -0.19 7.65 -3.06
CA ALA A 154 -0.03 6.42 -2.29
C ALA A 154 -0.06 5.18 -3.18
N GLY A 155 0.48 4.09 -2.65
CA GLY A 155 0.44 2.78 -3.28
C GLY A 155 0.13 1.69 -2.27
N VAL A 156 -0.58 0.67 -2.73
CA VAL A 156 -0.96 -0.50 -1.94
C VAL A 156 -0.30 -1.75 -2.51
N LEU A 157 0.25 -2.60 -1.65
CA LEU A 157 0.81 -3.89 -2.01
C LEU A 157 0.22 -4.98 -1.11
N VAL A 158 -0.65 -5.81 -1.66
CA VAL A 158 -1.23 -6.95 -0.93
C VAL A 158 -0.58 -8.25 -1.39
N GLU A 159 0.01 -8.97 -0.44
CA GLU A 159 0.68 -10.26 -0.67
C GLU A 159 -0.05 -11.36 0.13
N GLY A 160 -0.56 -12.38 -0.57
CA GLY A 160 -1.25 -13.51 0.06
C GLY A 160 -0.29 -14.60 0.52
N GLN A 161 -0.41 -15.06 1.75
CA GLN A 161 0.15 -16.34 2.20
C GLN A 161 -0.93 -17.40 2.01
N ILE A 162 -0.79 -18.19 0.95
CA ILE A 162 -1.81 -19.15 0.51
C ILE A 162 -1.31 -20.58 0.78
N ARG A 163 -2.17 -21.42 1.31
CA ARG A 163 -1.93 -22.86 1.47
C ARG A 163 -3.11 -23.64 0.93
N GLY A 164 -2.88 -24.32 -0.20
CA GLY A 164 -3.98 -24.95 -0.94
C GLY A 164 -4.94 -23.89 -1.47
N ASP A 165 -6.20 -24.01 -1.15
CA ASP A 165 -7.30 -23.11 -1.51
C ASP A 165 -7.64 -22.05 -0.44
N HIS A 166 -6.83 -21.98 0.63
CA HIS A 166 -7.07 -21.09 1.76
C HIS A 166 -6.02 -19.98 1.88
N VAL A 167 -6.48 -18.75 2.12
CA VAL A 167 -5.63 -17.63 2.52
C VAL A 167 -5.37 -17.73 4.02
N GLN A 168 -4.11 -17.98 4.41
CA GLN A 168 -3.71 -18.01 5.82
C GLN A 168 -3.57 -16.61 6.39
N SER A 169 -3.02 -15.70 5.60
CA SER A 169 -2.94 -14.27 5.91
C SER A 169 -2.71 -13.46 4.64
N LEU A 170 -3.12 -12.21 4.69
CA LEU A 170 -2.74 -11.16 3.74
C LEU A 170 -1.78 -10.22 4.43
N ILE A 171 -0.68 -9.90 3.75
CA ILE A 171 0.22 -8.84 4.15
C ILE A 171 -0.17 -7.61 3.33
N VAL A 172 -0.69 -6.60 3.99
CA VAL A 172 -1.17 -5.36 3.37
C VAL A 172 -0.15 -4.27 3.63
N GLY A 173 0.62 -3.93 2.60
CA GLY A 173 1.55 -2.82 2.61
C GLY A 173 0.92 -1.55 2.05
N VAL A 174 1.14 -0.44 2.73
CA VAL A 174 0.71 0.90 2.31
C VAL A 174 1.89 1.86 2.41
N GLY A 175 2.18 2.54 1.30
CA GLY A 175 3.07 3.68 1.28
C GLY A 175 2.29 4.94 0.96
N VAL A 176 2.42 6.00 1.77
CA VAL A 176 1.82 7.31 1.49
C VAL A 176 2.91 8.37 1.46
N ASN A 177 2.97 9.13 0.39
CA ASN A 177 3.84 10.29 0.28
C ASN A 177 3.28 11.43 1.12
N VAL A 178 3.95 11.76 2.22
CA VAL A 178 3.46 12.77 3.19
C VAL A 178 4.21 14.08 3.02
N ARG A 179 5.53 14.07 3.19
CA ARG A 179 6.38 15.27 3.23
C ARG A 179 7.39 15.37 2.10
N THR A 180 7.53 14.32 1.25
CA THR A 180 8.50 14.31 0.15
C THR A 180 8.29 15.51 -0.76
N GLU A 181 9.34 16.34 -0.90
CA GLU A 181 9.37 17.50 -1.80
C GLU A 181 10.05 17.16 -3.13
N ARG A 182 11.03 16.25 -3.10
CA ARG A 182 11.80 15.86 -4.26
C ARG A 182 11.75 14.36 -4.45
N PHE A 183 11.15 13.95 -5.54
CA PHE A 183 11.12 12.56 -5.97
C PHE A 183 12.29 12.26 -6.90
N PRO A 184 12.81 11.02 -6.94
CA PRO A 184 13.73 10.58 -7.98
C PRO A 184 13.20 10.86 -9.38
N ASP A 185 14.10 11.20 -10.31
CA ASP A 185 13.75 11.68 -11.66
C ASP A 185 12.83 10.74 -12.43
N ASP A 186 12.99 9.42 -12.24
CA ASP A 186 12.23 8.37 -12.94
C ASP A 186 10.71 8.47 -12.71
N PHE A 187 10.26 9.08 -11.61
CA PHE A 187 8.84 9.19 -11.27
C PHE A 187 8.43 10.56 -10.71
N ALA A 188 9.32 11.54 -10.69
CA ALA A 188 9.05 12.88 -10.19
C ALA A 188 7.85 13.56 -10.89
N ALA A 189 7.70 13.33 -12.20
CA ALA A 189 6.57 13.88 -12.96
C ALA A 189 5.22 13.27 -12.59
N HIS A 190 5.22 12.05 -12.03
CA HIS A 190 4.04 11.24 -11.77
C HIS A 190 3.72 11.03 -10.28
N ALA A 191 4.51 11.67 -9.39
CA ALA A 191 4.31 11.57 -7.95
C ALA A 191 3.96 12.93 -7.33
N THR A 192 3.26 12.88 -6.19
CA THR A 192 2.96 14.04 -5.35
C THR A 192 2.98 13.62 -3.88
N SER A 193 2.91 14.60 -2.97
CA SER A 193 2.83 14.37 -1.53
C SER A 193 1.75 15.24 -0.90
N LEU A 194 1.32 14.88 0.33
CA LEU A 194 0.36 15.68 1.09
C LEU A 194 0.89 17.09 1.38
N ARG A 195 2.21 17.24 1.59
CA ARG A 195 2.86 18.55 1.77
C ARG A 195 2.64 19.47 0.57
N ALA A 196 2.72 18.95 -0.65
CA ALA A 196 2.52 19.74 -1.87
C ALA A 196 1.07 20.21 -2.06
N LEU A 197 0.10 19.56 -1.37
CA LEU A 197 -1.33 19.80 -1.55
C LEU A 197 -1.98 20.49 -0.35
N SER A 198 -1.30 20.58 0.80
CA SER A 198 -1.87 21.12 2.04
C SER A 198 -0.80 21.77 2.93
N SER A 199 -1.12 21.99 4.21
CA SER A 199 -0.17 22.52 5.18
C SER A 199 1.11 21.67 5.29
N PRO A 200 2.30 22.28 5.44
CA PRO A 200 3.57 21.56 5.54
C PRO A 200 3.71 20.68 6.78
N ASP A 201 2.93 20.94 7.81
CA ASP A 201 3.04 20.25 9.11
C ASP A 201 2.00 19.15 9.25
N LEU A 202 2.26 18.00 8.59
CA LEU A 202 1.43 16.82 8.68
C LEU A 202 2.09 15.76 9.56
N ASP A 203 1.52 15.56 10.74
CA ASP A 203 1.94 14.47 11.64
C ASP A 203 1.52 13.12 11.08
N ARG A 204 2.48 12.18 11.06
CA ARG A 204 2.28 10.84 10.48
C ARG A 204 1.48 9.90 11.39
N ALA A 205 1.54 10.08 12.72
CA ALA A 205 0.80 9.22 13.65
C ALA A 205 -0.72 9.32 13.50
N PRO A 206 -1.35 10.51 13.41
CA PRO A 206 -2.78 10.63 13.12
C PRO A 206 -3.17 10.06 11.76
N LEU A 207 -2.32 10.23 10.72
CA LEU A 207 -2.57 9.66 9.40
C LEU A 207 -2.49 8.13 9.45
N ALA A 208 -1.47 7.57 10.13
CA ALA A 208 -1.33 6.12 10.29
C ALA A 208 -2.55 5.51 10.97
N ALA A 209 -3.00 6.09 12.07
CA ALA A 209 -4.18 5.62 12.79
C ALA A 209 -5.45 5.68 11.93
N GLU A 210 -5.61 6.72 11.13
CA GLU A 210 -6.76 6.87 10.24
C GLU A 210 -6.73 5.86 9.09
N VAL A 211 -5.56 5.62 8.47
CA VAL A 211 -5.37 4.57 7.45
C VAL A 211 -5.69 3.19 8.04
N ILE A 212 -5.19 2.89 9.25
CA ILE A 212 -5.45 1.61 9.92
C ILE A 212 -6.95 1.43 10.18
N ARG A 213 -7.64 2.45 10.67
CA ARG A 213 -9.08 2.43 10.93
C ARG A 213 -9.87 2.19 9.65
N GLU A 214 -9.60 2.98 8.59
CA GLU A 214 -10.28 2.83 7.31
C GLU A 214 -10.07 1.44 6.69
N ILE A 215 -8.85 0.88 6.80
CA ILE A 215 -8.58 -0.49 6.34
C ILE A 215 -9.41 -1.50 7.15
N GLY A 216 -9.48 -1.34 8.46
CA GLY A 216 -10.29 -2.21 9.33
C GLY A 216 -11.76 -2.20 8.93
N ASP A 217 -12.36 -1.01 8.89
CA ASP A 217 -13.78 -0.85 8.54
C ASP A 217 -14.10 -1.40 7.14
N ALA A 218 -13.23 -1.12 6.18
CA ALA A 218 -13.41 -1.56 4.80
C ALA A 218 -13.23 -3.08 4.63
N THR A 219 -12.21 -3.67 5.24
CA THR A 219 -11.98 -5.12 5.14
C THR A 219 -13.03 -5.93 5.88
N ASP A 220 -13.55 -5.44 7.00
CA ASP A 220 -14.67 -6.04 7.72
C ASP A 220 -15.95 -6.03 6.88
N LEU A 221 -16.25 -4.92 6.21
CA LEU A 221 -17.38 -4.84 5.28
C LEU A 221 -17.18 -5.78 4.08
N PHE A 222 -15.96 -5.83 3.55
CA PHE A 222 -15.64 -6.71 2.41
C PHE A 222 -15.80 -8.20 2.76
N VAL A 223 -15.37 -8.64 3.94
CA VAL A 223 -15.55 -10.04 4.37
C VAL A 223 -17.03 -10.42 4.46
N ARG A 224 -17.88 -9.50 4.88
CA ARG A 224 -19.33 -9.74 5.00
C ARG A 224 -20.10 -9.67 3.68
N SER A 225 -19.67 -8.82 2.76
CA SER A 225 -20.52 -8.42 1.62
C SER A 225 -19.80 -8.42 0.26
N GLY A 226 -18.52 -8.83 0.22
CA GLY A 226 -17.72 -8.79 -1.00
C GLY A 226 -17.47 -7.37 -1.51
N LEU A 227 -17.18 -7.24 -2.80
CA LEU A 227 -16.86 -5.96 -3.44
C LEU A 227 -18.12 -5.12 -3.73
N GLY A 228 -19.32 -5.71 -3.71
CA GLY A 228 -20.58 -5.05 -4.06
C GLY A 228 -20.77 -3.66 -3.45
N PRO A 229 -20.67 -3.48 -2.12
CA PRO A 229 -20.85 -2.17 -1.47
C PRO A 229 -19.86 -1.08 -1.89
N PHE A 230 -18.76 -1.46 -2.54
CA PHE A 230 -17.70 -0.53 -2.94
C PHE A 230 -17.78 -0.13 -4.42
N LEU A 231 -18.58 -0.82 -5.25
CA LEU A 231 -18.57 -0.63 -6.71
C LEU A 231 -18.93 0.78 -7.12
N ASP A 232 -19.92 1.41 -6.49
CA ASP A 232 -20.30 2.79 -6.80
C ASP A 232 -19.18 3.79 -6.48
N GLU A 233 -18.48 3.59 -5.37
CA GLU A 233 -17.35 4.46 -5.01
C GLU A 233 -16.15 4.19 -5.90
N LEU A 234 -15.84 2.92 -6.20
CA LEU A 234 -14.81 2.56 -7.17
C LEU A 234 -15.06 3.22 -8.52
N SER A 235 -16.30 3.17 -9.01
CA SER A 235 -16.66 3.81 -10.29
C SER A 235 -16.49 5.33 -10.26
N ARG A 236 -16.89 6.00 -9.17
CA ARG A 236 -16.72 7.45 -9.04
C ARG A 236 -15.27 7.89 -8.93
N ARG A 237 -14.39 7.02 -8.39
CA ARG A 237 -12.97 7.30 -8.17
C ARG A 237 -12.05 6.67 -9.21
N ASP A 238 -12.59 6.02 -10.23
CA ASP A 238 -11.78 5.32 -11.24
C ASP A 238 -11.04 6.32 -12.13
N ALA A 239 -9.72 6.39 -11.95
CA ALA A 239 -8.84 7.25 -12.73
C ALA A 239 -8.67 6.80 -14.19
N LEU A 240 -9.15 5.61 -14.55
CA LEU A 240 -9.01 5.04 -15.90
C LEU A 240 -10.31 5.05 -16.70
N LEU A 241 -11.43 5.33 -16.04
CA LEU A 241 -12.75 5.32 -16.70
C LEU A 241 -12.80 6.34 -17.85
N GLY A 242 -13.11 5.83 -19.05
CA GLY A 242 -13.20 6.65 -20.26
C GLY A 242 -11.86 7.04 -20.90
N ARG A 243 -10.72 6.67 -20.32
CA ARG A 243 -9.39 6.97 -20.88
C ARG A 243 -8.88 5.84 -21.78
N GLN A 244 -8.04 6.20 -22.75
CA GLN A 244 -7.28 5.20 -23.51
C GLN A 244 -6.25 4.53 -22.59
N VAL A 245 -6.25 3.21 -22.57
CA VAL A 245 -5.37 2.40 -21.73
C VAL A 245 -4.74 1.27 -22.52
N GLU A 246 -3.52 0.93 -22.08
CA GLU A 246 -2.84 -0.31 -22.49
C GLU A 246 -2.47 -1.09 -21.23
N VAL A 247 -2.87 -2.36 -21.17
CA VAL A 247 -2.61 -3.23 -20.01
C VAL A 247 -2.55 -4.69 -20.45
N ALA A 248 -1.51 -5.41 -20.08
CA ALA A 248 -1.33 -6.84 -20.40
C ALA A 248 -1.55 -7.16 -21.91
N GLY A 249 -1.11 -6.26 -22.81
CA GLY A 249 -1.29 -6.41 -24.26
C GLY A 249 -2.69 -6.09 -24.79
N VAL A 250 -3.62 -5.68 -23.93
CA VAL A 250 -4.97 -5.22 -24.32
C VAL A 250 -4.94 -3.70 -24.44
N ARG A 251 -5.42 -3.17 -25.57
CA ARG A 251 -5.60 -1.73 -25.82
C ARG A 251 -7.07 -1.40 -25.97
N GLY A 252 -7.48 -0.27 -25.44
CA GLY A 252 -8.86 0.21 -25.54
C GLY A 252 -9.20 1.29 -24.53
N VAL A 253 -10.49 1.52 -24.32
CA VAL A 253 -10.99 2.50 -23.37
C VAL A 253 -11.33 1.83 -22.04
N GLY A 254 -10.84 2.38 -20.94
CA GLY A 254 -11.23 1.96 -19.60
C GLY A 254 -12.74 2.03 -19.42
N ALA A 255 -13.35 0.90 -19.02
CA ALA A 255 -14.79 0.75 -18.93
C ALA A 255 -15.29 0.44 -17.50
N GLY A 256 -14.41 0.67 -16.51
CA GLY A 256 -14.71 0.47 -15.09
C GLY A 256 -14.10 -0.80 -14.51
N ILE A 257 -14.57 -1.17 -13.33
CA ILE A 257 -14.09 -2.33 -12.55
C ILE A 257 -15.30 -3.24 -12.30
N ASP A 258 -15.14 -4.53 -12.54
CA ASP A 258 -16.22 -5.50 -12.31
C ASP A 258 -16.29 -5.98 -10.84
N PRO A 259 -17.36 -6.74 -10.46
CA PRO A 259 -17.52 -7.24 -9.10
C PRO A 259 -16.41 -8.16 -8.59
N GLU A 260 -15.61 -8.74 -9.48
CA GLU A 260 -14.43 -9.54 -9.15
C GLU A 260 -13.14 -8.71 -9.06
N GLY A 261 -13.23 -7.38 -9.23
CA GLY A 261 -12.10 -6.44 -9.11
C GLY A 261 -11.22 -6.39 -10.36
N ARG A 262 -11.68 -6.92 -11.50
CA ARG A 262 -10.96 -6.88 -12.77
C ARG A 262 -11.20 -5.54 -13.48
N LEU A 263 -10.16 -5.01 -14.13
CA LEU A 263 -10.31 -3.86 -15.00
C LEU A 263 -11.05 -4.27 -16.29
N LEU A 264 -12.08 -3.53 -16.63
CA LEU A 264 -12.79 -3.66 -17.89
C LEU A 264 -12.17 -2.72 -18.92
N VAL A 265 -11.78 -3.26 -20.08
CA VAL A 265 -11.23 -2.47 -21.19
C VAL A 265 -12.10 -2.74 -22.42
N ARG A 266 -12.69 -1.67 -22.97
CA ARG A 266 -13.46 -1.74 -24.21
C ARG A 266 -12.51 -1.60 -25.39
N GLY A 267 -12.24 -2.71 -26.06
CA GLY A 267 -11.43 -2.80 -27.26
C GLY A 267 -12.19 -2.41 -28.53
N GLU A 268 -11.56 -2.64 -29.68
CA GLU A 268 -12.16 -2.44 -30.99
C GLU A 268 -13.45 -3.25 -31.15
N GLY A 269 -14.41 -2.73 -31.92
CA GLY A 269 -15.72 -3.37 -32.10
C GLY A 269 -16.59 -3.42 -30.84
N GLY A 270 -16.21 -2.74 -29.75
CA GLY A 270 -16.99 -2.69 -28.50
C GLY A 270 -16.83 -3.92 -27.60
N VAL A 271 -15.89 -4.82 -27.90
CA VAL A 271 -15.60 -6.02 -27.09
C VAL A 271 -15.05 -5.61 -25.72
N ILE A 272 -15.61 -6.18 -24.65
CA ILE A 272 -15.14 -5.94 -23.27
C ILE A 272 -14.13 -7.02 -22.88
N HIS A 273 -12.90 -6.61 -22.64
CA HIS A 273 -11.83 -7.44 -22.09
C HIS A 273 -11.81 -7.29 -20.57
N ARG A 274 -11.65 -8.41 -19.85
CA ARG A 274 -11.53 -8.45 -18.37
C ARG A 274 -10.09 -8.74 -18.00
N VAL A 275 -9.40 -7.73 -17.44
CA VAL A 275 -7.99 -7.82 -17.09
C VAL A 275 -7.83 -8.07 -15.59
N VAL A 276 -7.16 -9.15 -15.23
CA VAL A 276 -6.97 -9.58 -13.83
C VAL A 276 -5.75 -8.92 -13.20
N SER A 277 -4.69 -8.68 -13.97
CA SER A 277 -3.44 -8.10 -13.49
C SER A 277 -2.68 -7.44 -14.62
N GLY A 278 -1.80 -6.50 -14.31
CA GLY A 278 -0.93 -5.80 -15.27
C GLY A 278 -0.56 -4.42 -14.75
N GLU A 279 0.42 -3.82 -15.40
CA GLU A 279 0.70 -2.40 -15.28
C GLU A 279 -0.13 -1.66 -16.33
N VAL A 280 -0.76 -0.55 -15.93
CA VAL A 280 -1.64 0.20 -16.83
C VAL A 280 -0.94 1.48 -17.29
N HIS A 281 -0.76 1.59 -18.58
CA HIS A 281 -0.36 2.83 -19.23
C HIS A 281 -1.64 3.54 -19.74
N ALA A 282 -1.90 4.75 -19.27
CA ALA A 282 -3.01 5.58 -19.72
C ALA A 282 -2.45 6.77 -20.51
N GLU A 283 -3.02 7.03 -21.67
CA GLU A 283 -2.73 8.24 -22.41
C GLU A 283 -3.34 9.45 -21.68
N GLY A 284 -2.56 10.54 -21.64
CA GLY A 284 -2.85 11.75 -20.88
C GLY A 284 -4.13 12.49 -21.27
#